data_52d7636c73c5779438e1c0f7073dea2d
#
_entry.id   52d7636c73c5779438e1c0f7073dea2d
#
_cell.length_a   1.000
_cell.length_b   1.000
_cell.length_c   1.000
_cell.angle_alpha   90.00
_cell.angle_beta   90.00
_cell.angle_gamma   90.00
#
_symmetry.space_group_name_H-M   'P 1'
#
loop_
_entity.id
_entity.type
_entity.pdbx_description
1 polymer ?
#
loop_
_entity_poly.entity_id
_entity_poly.type
_entity_poly.pdbx_seq_one_letter_code
_entity_poly.pdbx_strand_id
1 'polypeptide(L)'
;MGTWRLEPEVEPAQVGVDAAALERVAERFEQGVNGGALFRGACMAVYRDGKRVLDIGGGVARERTGMRVAPDTLFVMFSSTKGLAALAMLMLYERGRFHYDEPVCKYWPDFGRDFPEKRAVTIRHIMGHRAGFPTGPEWLTARYWGDREAIRRAMEEIPLAWTPGERNAYHAMNFGHMLNELMLRIDGRDCGSFLADEVFSPLGLHDIYLGLPDDEKLEERVAWCYNPLGDPSVARASGLASADVDEPSAEPSELGQNLRERHADTPELTHPFNRPAVHQAVLPASGAISTARDLARVYAALALGGALDGVELVRRESLDHATTPTNRRDEMDGTVGFPLRWGTGWHMGLYGRGSSLRTFGHAGAGGQVAFADPDRRLAVAFLTNGERTREFMLWRMKLQSLVFKACRD
;
A
#
# COMPACT_ATOMS: atom_id res chain seq x y z
N MET A 1 -5.49 20.84 17.92
CA MET A 1 -6.04 19.47 17.64
C MET A 1 -5.28 18.50 18.54
N GLY A 2 -5.94 17.53 19.23
CA GLY A 2 -5.22 16.63 20.15
C GLY A 2 -4.49 15.51 19.41
N THR A 3 -3.33 15.14 19.92
CA THR A 3 -2.60 13.93 19.55
C THR A 3 -2.72 12.90 20.66
N TRP A 4 -2.53 11.63 20.33
CA TRP A 4 -2.37 10.53 21.26
C TRP A 4 -1.03 9.86 21.01
N ARG A 5 -0.48 9.22 22.02
CA ARG A 5 0.74 8.42 21.96
C ARG A 5 0.56 7.19 22.86
N LEU A 6 0.87 6.02 22.34
CA LEU A 6 0.89 4.79 23.14
C LEU A 6 2.28 4.59 23.74
N GLU A 7 2.31 3.97 24.92
CA GLU A 7 3.57 3.58 25.57
C GLU A 7 4.38 2.65 24.64
N PRO A 8 5.69 2.85 24.54
CA PRO A 8 6.55 1.95 23.77
C PRO A 8 6.57 0.54 24.40
N GLU A 9 6.87 -0.49 23.62
CA GLU A 9 7.01 -1.88 24.13
C GLU A 9 8.29 -2.06 24.96
N VAL A 10 9.30 -1.25 24.67
CA VAL A 10 10.58 -1.23 25.38
C VAL A 10 11.10 0.20 25.45
N GLU A 11 11.95 0.49 26.41
CA GLU A 11 12.66 1.76 26.44
C GLU A 11 13.50 1.91 25.14
N PRO A 12 13.41 3.04 24.42
CA PRO A 12 14.09 3.24 23.13
C PRO A 12 15.59 2.93 23.16
N ALA A 13 16.26 3.26 24.27
CA ALA A 13 17.69 3.00 24.45
C ALA A 13 18.05 1.49 24.46
N GLN A 14 17.13 0.61 24.85
CA GLN A 14 17.35 -0.83 24.88
C GLN A 14 17.52 -1.44 23.48
N VAL A 15 17.00 -0.75 22.48
CA VAL A 15 17.10 -1.16 21.05
C VAL A 15 17.92 -0.16 20.23
N GLY A 16 18.82 0.59 20.87
CA GLY A 16 19.74 1.50 20.18
C GLY A 16 19.08 2.73 19.55
N VAL A 17 17.99 3.21 20.14
CA VAL A 17 17.31 4.43 19.70
C VAL A 17 17.59 5.57 20.68
N ASP A 18 18.07 6.71 20.16
CA ASP A 18 18.23 7.95 20.93
C ASP A 18 16.84 8.51 21.27
N ALA A 19 16.49 8.41 22.57
CA ALA A 19 15.18 8.83 23.07
C ALA A 19 14.92 10.33 22.83
N ALA A 20 15.92 11.20 22.99
CA ALA A 20 15.77 12.64 22.74
C ALA A 20 15.59 12.93 21.24
N ALA A 21 16.23 12.15 20.35
CA ALA A 21 16.01 12.27 18.93
C ALA A 21 14.63 11.74 18.52
N LEU A 22 14.14 10.67 19.18
CA LEU A 22 12.81 10.12 18.95
C LEU A 22 11.73 11.11 19.42
N GLU A 23 11.97 11.82 20.53
CA GLU A 23 11.04 12.87 20.98
C GLU A 23 10.89 13.99 19.95
N ARG A 24 11.97 14.40 19.28
CA ARG A 24 11.90 15.37 18.17
C ARG A 24 11.09 14.85 16.97
N VAL A 25 11.00 13.53 16.78
CA VAL A 25 10.08 12.93 15.78
C VAL A 25 8.63 13.14 16.21
N ALA A 26 8.32 12.86 17.47
CA ALA A 26 6.97 13.03 18.04
C ALA A 26 6.55 14.52 18.00
N GLU A 27 7.38 15.42 18.49
CA GLU A 27 7.13 16.87 18.42
C GLU A 27 6.84 17.36 17.00
N ARG A 28 7.65 16.90 16.02
CA ARG A 28 7.44 17.27 14.63
C ARG A 28 6.13 16.70 14.06
N PHE A 29 5.74 15.49 14.44
CA PHE A 29 4.47 14.90 14.07
C PHE A 29 3.31 15.74 14.65
N GLU A 30 3.37 16.08 15.94
CA GLU A 30 2.37 16.89 16.63
C GLU A 30 2.23 18.29 16.03
N GLN A 31 3.35 18.93 15.64
CA GLN A 31 3.32 20.20 14.92
C GLN A 31 2.57 20.08 13.59
N GLY A 32 2.75 18.97 12.86
CA GLY A 32 2.03 18.71 11.62
C GLY A 32 0.51 18.57 11.84
N VAL A 33 0.12 17.82 12.88
CA VAL A 33 -1.28 17.65 13.28
C VAL A 33 -1.91 18.97 13.70
N ASN A 34 -1.23 19.71 14.60
CA ASN A 34 -1.76 20.92 15.20
C ASN A 34 -1.80 22.10 14.22
N GLY A 35 -0.91 22.12 13.23
CA GLY A 35 -0.88 23.13 12.18
C GLY A 35 -2.05 23.04 11.19
N GLY A 36 -2.66 21.86 11.04
CA GLY A 36 -3.87 21.64 10.24
C GLY A 36 -3.74 21.87 8.72
N ALA A 37 -2.61 22.43 8.27
CA ALA A 37 -2.38 22.81 6.86
C ALA A 37 -1.81 21.68 6.00
N LEU A 38 -1.16 20.69 6.61
CA LEU A 38 -0.44 19.63 5.90
C LEU A 38 -1.29 18.38 5.66
N PHE A 39 -2.12 18.03 6.60
CA PHE A 39 -3.05 16.90 6.57
C PHE A 39 -4.11 17.07 7.66
N ARG A 40 -5.24 16.40 7.51
CA ARG A 40 -6.34 16.46 8.49
C ARG A 40 -6.10 15.52 9.66
N GLY A 41 -5.71 14.29 9.35
CA GLY A 41 -5.41 13.26 10.33
C GLY A 41 -4.30 12.34 9.86
N ALA A 42 -3.54 11.80 10.82
CA ALA A 42 -2.46 10.87 10.54
C ALA A 42 -2.17 9.97 11.74
N CYS A 43 -1.50 8.85 11.48
CA CYS A 43 -0.86 8.02 12.48
C CYS A 43 0.53 7.56 11.97
N MET A 44 1.43 7.27 12.92
CA MET A 44 2.78 6.82 12.63
C MET A 44 3.23 5.80 13.67
N ALA A 45 3.86 4.72 13.20
CA ALA A 45 4.51 3.75 14.07
C ALA A 45 5.95 3.50 13.63
N VAL A 46 6.84 3.31 14.61
CA VAL A 46 8.27 3.01 14.41
C VAL A 46 8.62 1.77 15.22
N TYR A 47 9.22 0.79 14.54
CA TYR A 47 9.77 -0.42 15.14
C TYR A 47 11.29 -0.45 14.95
N ARG A 48 12.01 -0.80 16.00
CA ARG A 48 13.45 -1.05 16.00
C ARG A 48 13.71 -2.42 16.64
N ASP A 49 14.50 -3.27 15.98
CA ASP A 49 14.76 -4.63 16.45
C ASP A 49 13.48 -5.42 16.77
N GLY A 50 12.43 -5.23 15.96
CA GLY A 50 11.14 -5.88 16.13
C GLY A 50 10.29 -5.34 17.28
N LYS A 51 10.75 -4.32 18.01
CA LYS A 51 10.02 -3.69 19.13
C LYS A 51 9.49 -2.32 18.74
N ARG A 52 8.25 -2.04 19.12
CA ARG A 52 7.61 -0.75 18.86
C ARG A 52 8.15 0.29 19.84
N VAL A 53 8.80 1.32 19.27
CA VAL A 53 9.39 2.44 20.06
C VAL A 53 8.60 3.73 19.93
N LEU A 54 7.74 3.86 18.92
CA LEU A 54 6.82 4.99 18.76
C LEU A 54 5.52 4.51 18.14
N ASP A 55 4.39 4.98 18.66
CA ASP A 55 3.06 4.85 18.09
C ASP A 55 2.27 6.10 18.46
N ILE A 56 2.02 6.96 17.46
CA ILE A 56 1.45 8.29 17.65
C ILE A 56 0.43 8.58 16.55
N GLY A 57 -0.62 9.28 16.89
CA GLY A 57 -1.60 9.74 15.92
C GLY A 57 -2.37 10.95 16.40
N GLY A 58 -3.15 11.55 15.52
CA GLY A 58 -3.99 12.68 15.87
C GLY A 58 -4.61 13.37 14.66
N GLY A 59 -5.37 14.41 14.93
CA GLY A 59 -6.11 15.13 13.93
C GLY A 59 -7.54 14.64 13.73
N VAL A 60 -8.09 14.81 12.55
CA VAL A 60 -9.48 14.52 12.19
C VAL A 60 -9.53 13.38 11.17
N ALA A 61 -10.25 12.32 11.50
CA ALA A 61 -10.49 11.17 10.61
C ALA A 61 -11.63 11.45 9.62
N ARG A 62 -12.73 12.08 10.09
CA ARG A 62 -13.88 12.48 9.26
C ARG A 62 -14.32 13.88 9.65
N GLU A 63 -14.14 14.87 8.78
CA GLU A 63 -14.46 16.29 9.06
C GLU A 63 -15.93 16.50 9.34
N ARG A 64 -16.81 15.95 8.50
CA ARG A 64 -18.25 16.15 8.60
C ARG A 64 -18.84 15.69 9.92
N THR A 65 -18.34 14.58 10.47
CA THR A 65 -18.81 14.03 11.75
C THR A 65 -18.02 14.53 12.95
N GLY A 66 -16.88 15.21 12.72
CA GLY A 66 -15.94 15.58 13.75
C GLY A 66 -15.16 14.41 14.34
N MET A 67 -15.20 13.23 13.70
CA MET A 67 -14.49 12.03 14.17
C MET A 67 -13.00 12.31 14.27
N ARG A 68 -12.43 12.04 15.44
CA ARG A 68 -11.00 12.21 15.71
C ARG A 68 -10.23 10.94 15.38
N VAL A 69 -8.96 11.11 15.01
CA VAL A 69 -8.05 9.97 14.87
C VAL A 69 -7.78 9.36 16.23
N ALA A 70 -8.13 8.09 16.40
CA ALA A 70 -7.92 7.26 17.57
C ALA A 70 -6.85 6.18 17.28
N PRO A 71 -6.34 5.46 18.30
CA PRO A 71 -5.33 4.41 18.13
C PRO A 71 -5.77 3.25 17.20
N ASP A 72 -7.06 3.06 17.03
CA ASP A 72 -7.69 2.03 16.21
C ASP A 72 -8.30 2.57 14.90
N THR A 73 -8.07 3.85 14.57
CA THR A 73 -8.51 4.43 13.30
C THR A 73 -7.80 3.76 12.14
N LEU A 74 -8.59 3.32 11.16
CA LEU A 74 -8.14 2.65 9.96
C LEU A 74 -7.94 3.66 8.82
N PHE A 75 -6.83 3.53 8.09
CA PHE A 75 -6.51 4.40 6.95
C PHE A 75 -6.33 3.59 5.68
N VAL A 76 -6.89 4.08 4.57
CA VAL A 76 -6.61 3.53 3.25
C VAL A 76 -5.13 3.74 2.91
N MET A 77 -4.45 2.67 2.54
CA MET A 77 -3.00 2.66 2.33
C MET A 77 -2.57 3.11 0.93
N PHE A 78 -3.50 3.17 -0.02
CA PHE A 78 -3.18 3.38 -1.44
C PHE A 78 -2.04 2.44 -1.88
N SER A 79 -1.12 2.91 -2.70
CA SER A 79 -0.05 2.07 -3.25
C SER A 79 0.92 1.49 -2.21
N SER A 80 0.87 1.88 -0.93
CA SER A 80 1.59 1.16 0.12
C SER A 80 1.11 -0.30 0.25
N THR A 81 -0.10 -0.62 -0.23
CA THR A 81 -0.65 -1.97 -0.38
C THR A 81 0.25 -2.89 -1.23
N LYS A 82 0.94 -2.35 -2.25
CA LYS A 82 1.77 -3.15 -3.16
C LYS A 82 2.88 -3.94 -2.46
N GLY A 83 3.42 -3.39 -1.36
CA GLY A 83 4.41 -4.09 -0.57
C GLY A 83 3.89 -5.36 0.10
N LEU A 84 2.61 -5.37 0.50
CA LEU A 84 1.93 -6.56 1.03
C LEU A 84 1.68 -7.59 -0.09
N ALA A 85 1.22 -7.14 -1.26
CA ALA A 85 1.03 -8.01 -2.42
C ALA A 85 2.37 -8.63 -2.90
N ALA A 86 3.45 -7.85 -2.85
CA ALA A 86 4.80 -8.35 -3.15
C ALA A 86 5.25 -9.44 -2.16
N LEU A 87 4.96 -9.26 -0.87
CA LEU A 87 5.22 -10.28 0.16
C LEU A 87 4.43 -11.57 -0.12
N ALA A 88 3.13 -11.47 -0.40
CA ALA A 88 2.30 -12.63 -0.73
C ALA A 88 2.86 -13.42 -1.94
N MET A 89 3.26 -12.71 -3.00
CA MET A 89 3.90 -13.33 -4.16
C MET A 89 5.25 -13.96 -3.83
N LEU A 90 6.06 -13.34 -2.98
CA LEU A 90 7.34 -13.91 -2.54
C LEU A 90 7.13 -15.20 -1.74
N MET A 91 6.14 -15.25 -0.86
CA MET A 91 5.77 -16.46 -0.11
C MET A 91 5.35 -17.60 -1.03
N LEU A 92 4.54 -17.33 -2.07
CA LEU A 92 4.14 -18.34 -3.05
C LEU A 92 5.34 -18.81 -3.90
N TYR A 93 6.25 -17.91 -4.28
CA TYR A 93 7.48 -18.25 -4.97
C TYR A 93 8.37 -19.19 -4.13
N GLU A 94 8.58 -18.89 -2.85
CA GLU A 94 9.36 -19.77 -1.94
C GLU A 94 8.74 -21.15 -1.77
N ARG A 95 7.42 -21.25 -1.82
CA ARG A 95 6.67 -22.52 -1.77
C ARG A 95 6.73 -23.28 -3.10
N GLY A 96 7.48 -22.77 -4.10
CA GLY A 96 7.61 -23.40 -5.43
C GLY A 96 6.32 -23.43 -6.23
N ARG A 97 5.36 -22.53 -5.93
CA ARG A 97 4.06 -22.49 -6.62
C ARG A 97 4.18 -21.91 -8.02
N PHE A 98 5.18 -21.09 -8.27
CA PHE A 98 5.51 -20.50 -9.58
C PHE A 98 6.97 -20.04 -9.62
N HIS A 99 7.46 -19.72 -10.84
CA HIS A 99 8.71 -18.99 -11.06
C HIS A 99 8.44 -17.62 -11.67
N TYR A 100 9.19 -16.59 -11.26
CA TYR A 100 9.01 -15.22 -11.77
C TYR A 100 9.19 -15.10 -13.28
N ASP A 101 10.03 -15.94 -13.91
CA ASP A 101 10.28 -15.92 -15.35
C ASP A 101 9.26 -16.74 -16.15
N GLU A 102 8.31 -17.36 -15.48
CA GLU A 102 7.23 -18.06 -16.16
C GLU A 102 6.23 -17.09 -16.80
N PRO A 103 5.74 -17.41 -18.00
CA PRO A 103 4.73 -16.59 -18.66
C PRO A 103 3.42 -16.61 -17.89
N VAL A 104 2.75 -15.45 -17.81
CA VAL A 104 1.42 -15.32 -17.21
C VAL A 104 0.44 -16.33 -17.80
N CYS A 105 0.52 -16.57 -19.12
CA CYS A 105 -0.37 -17.50 -19.83
C CYS A 105 -0.25 -18.95 -19.36
N LYS A 106 0.80 -19.35 -18.62
CA LYS A 106 0.89 -20.67 -17.99
C LYS A 106 -0.23 -20.86 -16.97
N TYR A 107 -0.58 -19.84 -16.23
CA TYR A 107 -1.60 -19.85 -15.18
C TYR A 107 -2.93 -19.24 -15.65
N TRP A 108 -2.85 -18.32 -16.61
CA TRP A 108 -3.99 -17.60 -17.17
C TRP A 108 -3.97 -17.67 -18.71
N PRO A 109 -4.40 -18.81 -19.30
CA PRO A 109 -4.33 -19.05 -20.76
C PRO A 109 -5.05 -17.97 -21.58
N ASP A 110 -6.19 -17.48 -21.10
CA ASP A 110 -7.02 -16.49 -21.81
C ASP A 110 -6.36 -15.10 -21.88
N PHE A 111 -5.39 -14.78 -21.02
CA PHE A 111 -4.68 -13.51 -21.00
C PHE A 111 -4.00 -13.17 -22.35
N GLY A 112 -3.54 -14.18 -23.09
CA GLY A 112 -2.92 -14.01 -24.40
C GLY A 112 -3.78 -14.49 -25.57
N ARG A 113 -5.12 -14.60 -25.40
CA ARG A 113 -6.03 -15.11 -26.44
C ARG A 113 -6.11 -14.13 -27.62
N ASP A 114 -6.49 -12.88 -27.32
CA ASP A 114 -6.79 -11.87 -28.33
C ASP A 114 -5.55 -11.06 -28.75
N PHE A 115 -4.51 -11.08 -27.93
CA PHE A 115 -3.24 -10.40 -28.11
C PHE A 115 -2.07 -11.38 -27.92
N PRO A 116 -1.64 -12.10 -29.00
CA PRO A 116 -0.61 -13.14 -28.89
C PRO A 116 0.73 -12.66 -28.31
N GLU A 117 1.09 -11.39 -28.48
CA GLU A 117 2.28 -10.77 -27.90
C GLU A 117 2.29 -10.78 -26.36
N LYS A 118 1.12 -10.84 -25.72
CA LYS A 118 1.00 -10.97 -24.25
C LYS A 118 1.54 -12.31 -23.73
N ARG A 119 1.72 -13.32 -24.59
CA ARG A 119 2.33 -14.59 -24.22
C ARG A 119 3.78 -14.44 -23.76
N ALA A 120 4.44 -13.33 -24.13
CA ALA A 120 5.77 -12.98 -23.65
C ALA A 120 5.78 -12.30 -22.29
N VAL A 121 4.63 -11.91 -21.73
CA VAL A 121 4.54 -11.30 -20.40
C VAL A 121 4.81 -12.37 -19.34
N THR A 122 5.84 -12.15 -18.54
CA THR A 122 6.17 -12.99 -17.38
C THR A 122 5.67 -12.36 -16.09
N ILE A 123 5.59 -13.15 -15.02
CA ILE A 123 5.26 -12.64 -13.68
C ILE A 123 6.31 -11.59 -13.23
N ARG A 124 7.60 -11.78 -13.60
CA ARG A 124 8.66 -10.79 -13.34
C ARG A 124 8.38 -9.44 -13.99
N HIS A 125 7.84 -9.42 -15.19
CA HIS A 125 7.47 -8.17 -15.87
C HIS A 125 6.39 -7.41 -15.13
N ILE A 126 5.40 -8.11 -14.55
CA ILE A 126 4.37 -7.49 -13.71
C ILE A 126 5.00 -6.93 -12.43
N MET A 127 5.78 -7.75 -11.70
CA MET A 127 6.40 -7.38 -10.43
C MET A 127 7.38 -6.21 -10.57
N GLY A 128 8.01 -6.06 -11.73
CA GLY A 128 8.95 -4.98 -12.05
C GLY A 128 8.35 -3.79 -12.80
N HIS A 129 7.03 -3.73 -12.97
CA HIS A 129 6.35 -2.68 -13.75
C HIS A 129 6.85 -2.56 -15.19
N ARG A 130 7.11 -3.70 -15.84
CA ARG A 130 7.66 -3.81 -17.21
C ARG A 130 6.75 -4.58 -18.16
N ALA A 131 5.50 -4.84 -17.76
CA ALA A 131 4.61 -5.72 -18.52
C ALA A 131 4.04 -5.12 -19.81
N GLY A 132 4.08 -3.78 -19.97
CA GLY A 132 3.68 -3.12 -21.22
C GLY A 132 2.25 -2.57 -21.23
N PHE A 133 1.52 -2.58 -20.10
CA PHE A 133 0.16 -2.04 -19.99
C PHE A 133 -0.03 -1.25 -18.69
N PRO A 134 0.58 -0.05 -18.57
CA PRO A 134 0.60 0.73 -17.32
C PRO A 134 -0.78 1.24 -16.91
N THR A 135 -1.69 1.46 -17.86
CA THR A 135 -3.05 1.96 -17.64
C THR A 135 -4.09 0.91 -18.01
N GLY A 136 -5.22 0.89 -17.32
CA GLY A 136 -6.38 0.09 -17.65
C GLY A 136 -7.22 0.71 -18.80
N PRO A 137 -8.21 -0.02 -19.33
CA PRO A 137 -9.16 0.54 -20.28
C PRO A 137 -10.00 1.61 -19.58
N GLU A 138 -10.45 2.62 -20.33
CA GLU A 138 -11.19 3.77 -19.79
C GLU A 138 -12.50 3.38 -19.07
N TRP A 139 -13.14 2.31 -19.52
CA TRP A 139 -14.39 1.84 -18.92
C TRP A 139 -14.21 1.17 -17.55
N LEU A 140 -12.98 0.73 -17.19
CA LEU A 140 -12.69 0.10 -15.89
C LEU A 140 -12.56 1.17 -14.80
N THR A 141 -13.68 1.79 -14.43
CA THR A 141 -13.76 2.80 -13.38
C THR A 141 -13.89 2.16 -12.00
N ALA A 142 -13.90 3.00 -10.94
CA ALA A 142 -14.06 2.55 -9.56
C ALA A 142 -15.38 1.78 -9.32
N ARG A 143 -16.37 1.96 -10.17
CA ARG A 143 -17.62 1.18 -10.19
C ARG A 143 -17.38 -0.34 -10.26
N TYR A 144 -16.35 -0.76 -11.01
CA TYR A 144 -16.04 -2.15 -11.30
C TYR A 144 -14.94 -2.75 -10.40
N TRP A 145 -14.39 -1.99 -9.44
CA TRP A 145 -13.25 -2.48 -8.65
C TRP A 145 -13.57 -3.66 -7.74
N GLY A 146 -14.84 -3.88 -7.39
CA GLY A 146 -15.31 -5.09 -6.71
C GLY A 146 -15.75 -6.23 -7.65
N ASP A 147 -15.80 -5.97 -8.98
CA ASP A 147 -16.23 -6.94 -9.98
C ASP A 147 -15.02 -7.67 -10.58
N ARG A 148 -14.74 -8.87 -10.06
CA ARG A 148 -13.62 -9.70 -10.54
C ARG A 148 -13.71 -10.01 -12.03
N GLU A 149 -14.91 -10.28 -12.54
CA GLU A 149 -15.08 -10.66 -13.94
C GLU A 149 -14.82 -9.48 -14.89
N ALA A 150 -15.29 -8.28 -14.52
CA ALA A 150 -14.97 -7.05 -15.24
C ALA A 150 -13.47 -6.76 -15.24
N ILE A 151 -12.81 -6.89 -14.08
CA ILE A 151 -11.35 -6.72 -13.98
C ILE A 151 -10.60 -7.75 -14.84
N ARG A 152 -10.98 -9.03 -14.77
CA ARG A 152 -10.38 -10.09 -15.56
C ARG A 152 -10.49 -9.78 -17.06
N ARG A 153 -11.71 -9.47 -17.53
CA ARG A 153 -11.96 -9.08 -18.91
C ARG A 153 -11.13 -7.86 -19.34
N ALA A 154 -11.07 -6.83 -18.51
CA ALA A 154 -10.26 -5.66 -18.80
C ALA A 154 -8.78 -6.01 -18.99
N MET A 155 -8.23 -6.90 -18.16
CA MET A 155 -6.84 -7.33 -18.28
C MET A 155 -6.60 -8.22 -19.52
N GLU A 156 -7.60 -8.98 -19.98
CA GLU A 156 -7.53 -9.77 -21.21
C GLU A 156 -7.61 -8.89 -22.47
N GLU A 157 -8.50 -7.90 -22.48
CA GLU A 157 -8.79 -7.04 -23.63
C GLU A 157 -7.79 -5.88 -23.83
N ILE A 158 -6.95 -5.56 -22.84
CA ILE A 158 -6.01 -4.44 -22.97
C ILE A 158 -4.80 -4.82 -23.84
N PRO A 159 -4.46 -4.05 -24.90
CA PRO A 159 -3.28 -4.30 -25.70
C PRO A 159 -2.00 -3.89 -24.98
N LEU A 160 -0.84 -4.40 -25.43
CA LEU A 160 0.45 -3.90 -24.98
C LEU A 160 0.79 -2.58 -25.67
N ALA A 161 1.27 -1.61 -24.87
CA ALA A 161 1.80 -0.34 -25.37
C ALA A 161 3.27 -0.46 -25.85
N TRP A 162 3.99 -1.48 -25.41
CA TRP A 162 5.36 -1.83 -25.82
C TRP A 162 5.67 -3.29 -25.48
N THR A 163 6.77 -3.79 -26.01
CA THR A 163 7.25 -5.16 -25.76
C THR A 163 7.57 -5.37 -24.27
N PRO A 164 7.07 -6.45 -23.65
CA PRO A 164 7.38 -6.74 -22.24
C PRO A 164 8.88 -6.72 -21.95
N GLY A 165 9.28 -6.05 -20.89
CA GLY A 165 10.68 -5.87 -20.51
C GLY A 165 11.40 -4.68 -21.16
N GLU A 166 10.88 -4.08 -22.23
CA GLU A 166 11.55 -3.00 -22.99
C GLU A 166 11.78 -1.74 -22.14
N ARG A 167 10.76 -1.34 -21.36
CA ARG A 167 10.83 -0.14 -20.51
C ARG A 167 10.09 -0.29 -19.20
N ASN A 168 10.46 0.53 -18.26
CA ASN A 168 9.79 0.64 -16.97
C ASN A 168 8.70 1.71 -17.04
N ALA A 169 7.51 1.41 -16.56
CA ALA A 169 6.44 2.36 -16.36
C ALA A 169 5.49 1.85 -15.26
N TYR A 170 5.30 2.61 -14.23
CA TYR A 170 4.53 2.24 -13.07
C TYR A 170 3.09 1.84 -13.43
N HIS A 171 2.71 0.60 -13.16
CA HIS A 171 1.37 0.07 -13.36
C HIS A 171 0.53 0.34 -12.11
N ALA A 172 -0.13 1.50 -12.05
CA ALA A 172 -0.77 1.99 -10.83
C ALA A 172 -1.82 1.04 -10.25
N MET A 173 -2.76 0.56 -11.08
CA MET A 173 -3.83 -0.37 -10.69
C MET A 173 -3.61 -1.78 -11.27
N ASN A 174 -3.17 -1.87 -12.53
CA ASN A 174 -3.04 -3.14 -13.24
C ASN A 174 -2.08 -4.11 -12.56
N PHE A 175 -1.06 -3.62 -11.83
CA PHE A 175 -0.22 -4.43 -10.95
C PHE A 175 -1.07 -5.32 -10.02
N GLY A 176 -2.00 -4.72 -9.28
CA GLY A 176 -2.84 -5.45 -8.34
C GLY A 176 -3.90 -6.32 -9.01
N HIS A 177 -4.51 -5.83 -10.09
CA HIS A 177 -5.49 -6.60 -10.87
C HIS A 177 -4.88 -7.90 -11.39
N MET A 178 -3.68 -7.82 -11.96
CA MET A 178 -2.94 -9.00 -12.44
C MET A 178 -2.55 -9.94 -11.31
N LEU A 179 -2.02 -9.41 -10.19
CA LEU A 179 -1.58 -10.26 -9.09
C LEU A 179 -2.75 -10.97 -8.41
N ASN A 180 -3.88 -10.30 -8.21
CA ASN A 180 -5.04 -10.94 -7.60
C ASN A 180 -5.55 -12.14 -8.41
N GLU A 181 -5.67 -11.96 -9.73
CA GLU A 181 -6.09 -13.06 -10.62
C GLU A 181 -5.05 -14.19 -10.67
N LEU A 182 -3.74 -13.86 -10.70
CA LEU A 182 -2.69 -14.86 -10.63
C LEU A 182 -2.72 -15.65 -9.31
N MET A 183 -2.91 -14.98 -8.17
CA MET A 183 -2.99 -15.66 -6.87
C MET A 183 -4.18 -16.62 -6.79
N LEU A 184 -5.35 -16.21 -7.27
CA LEU A 184 -6.53 -17.08 -7.37
C LEU A 184 -6.26 -18.34 -8.21
N ARG A 185 -5.47 -18.22 -9.29
CA ARG A 185 -5.14 -19.35 -10.18
C ARG A 185 -4.02 -20.23 -9.66
N ILE A 186 -3.07 -19.66 -8.92
CA ILE A 186 -1.89 -20.36 -8.39
C ILE A 186 -2.19 -21.02 -7.05
N ASP A 187 -2.88 -20.32 -6.14
CA ASP A 187 -3.12 -20.74 -4.77
C ASP A 187 -4.60 -21.09 -4.48
N GLY A 188 -5.54 -20.53 -5.22
CA GLY A 188 -6.97 -20.68 -5.01
C GLY A 188 -7.59 -19.61 -4.10
N ARG A 189 -6.78 -18.82 -3.40
CA ARG A 189 -7.20 -17.68 -2.58
C ARG A 189 -6.86 -16.37 -3.28
N ASP A 190 -7.68 -15.35 -3.09
CA ASP A 190 -7.33 -13.99 -3.44
C ASP A 190 -6.22 -13.44 -2.51
N CYS A 191 -5.65 -12.29 -2.89
CA CYS A 191 -4.55 -11.69 -2.15
C CYS A 191 -4.94 -11.29 -0.71
N GLY A 192 -6.18 -10.87 -0.49
CA GLY A 192 -6.68 -10.49 0.84
C GLY A 192 -6.78 -11.68 1.77
N SER A 193 -7.45 -12.74 1.33
CA SER A 193 -7.59 -13.99 2.07
C SER A 193 -6.22 -14.62 2.37
N PHE A 194 -5.33 -14.65 1.37
CA PHE A 194 -3.97 -15.18 1.57
C PHE A 194 -3.21 -14.39 2.64
N LEU A 195 -3.21 -13.06 2.57
CA LEU A 195 -2.52 -12.22 3.55
C LEU A 195 -3.11 -12.33 4.95
N ALA A 196 -4.43 -12.45 5.06
CA ALA A 196 -5.11 -12.65 6.36
C ALA A 196 -4.64 -13.93 7.04
N ASP A 197 -4.63 -15.06 6.29
CA ASP A 197 -4.27 -16.38 6.81
C ASP A 197 -2.77 -16.51 7.10
N GLU A 198 -1.93 -16.02 6.20
CA GLU A 198 -0.50 -16.35 6.17
C GLU A 198 0.41 -15.26 6.77
N VAL A 199 -0.10 -14.02 6.90
CA VAL A 199 0.67 -12.88 7.39
C VAL A 199 0.02 -12.23 8.61
N PHE A 200 -1.23 -11.81 8.47
CA PHE A 200 -1.85 -10.98 9.50
C PHE A 200 -2.18 -11.79 10.76
N SER A 201 -2.86 -12.92 10.61
CA SER A 201 -3.21 -13.80 11.73
C SER A 201 -1.97 -14.36 12.44
N PRO A 202 -0.94 -14.91 11.75
CA PRO A 202 0.26 -15.40 12.41
C PRO A 202 1.04 -14.32 13.18
N LEU A 203 1.09 -13.07 12.67
CA LEU A 203 1.72 -11.96 13.36
C LEU A 203 0.84 -11.32 14.46
N GLY A 204 -0.38 -11.83 14.69
CA GLY A 204 -1.32 -11.28 15.66
C GLY A 204 -1.83 -9.88 15.30
N LEU A 205 -2.02 -9.59 14.02
CA LEU A 205 -2.52 -8.31 13.54
C LEU A 205 -4.05 -8.35 13.42
N HIS A 206 -4.72 -7.31 13.92
CA HIS A 206 -6.17 -7.26 13.99
C HIS A 206 -6.77 -6.05 13.27
N ASP A 207 -5.95 -5.07 12.91
CA ASP A 207 -6.36 -3.79 12.33
C ASP A 207 -5.67 -3.55 10.98
N ILE A 208 -5.58 -4.58 10.15
CA ILE A 208 -5.05 -4.54 8.78
C ILE A 208 -5.89 -5.48 7.90
N TYR A 209 -6.37 -4.96 6.77
CA TYR A 209 -7.28 -5.64 5.86
C TYR A 209 -6.93 -5.37 4.41
N LEU A 210 -7.13 -6.35 3.53
CA LEU A 210 -7.20 -6.16 2.09
C LEU A 210 -8.51 -6.80 1.60
N GLY A 211 -9.55 -5.96 1.46
CA GLY A 211 -10.94 -6.33 1.47
C GLY A 211 -11.47 -6.30 2.91
N LEU A 212 -12.03 -5.13 3.31
CA LEU A 212 -12.60 -4.95 4.64
C LEU A 212 -13.83 -5.85 4.79
N PRO A 213 -13.98 -6.61 5.88
CA PRO A 213 -15.21 -7.35 6.14
C PRO A 213 -16.46 -6.46 6.10
N ASP A 214 -17.60 -7.04 5.75
CA ASP A 214 -18.89 -6.37 5.78
C ASP A 214 -19.37 -6.20 7.23
N ASP A 215 -18.75 -5.26 7.93
CA ASP A 215 -18.98 -4.94 9.33
C ASP A 215 -19.05 -3.41 9.52
N GLU A 216 -20.22 -2.92 9.94
CA GLU A 216 -20.47 -1.48 10.15
C GLU A 216 -19.50 -0.87 11.16
N LYS A 217 -19.13 -1.59 12.22
CA LYS A 217 -18.20 -1.09 13.25
C LYS A 217 -16.79 -0.92 12.71
N LEU A 218 -16.35 -1.78 11.80
CA LEU A 218 -15.09 -1.62 11.11
C LEU A 218 -15.14 -0.44 10.14
N GLU A 219 -16.21 -0.35 9.35
CA GLU A 219 -16.40 0.76 8.40
C GLU A 219 -16.44 2.12 9.11
N GLU A 220 -17.07 2.20 10.28
CA GLU A 220 -17.10 3.43 11.09
C GLU A 220 -15.71 3.90 11.54
N ARG A 221 -14.74 3.00 11.66
CA ARG A 221 -13.35 3.29 12.05
C ARG A 221 -12.49 3.80 10.88
N VAL A 222 -12.96 3.70 9.63
CA VAL A 222 -12.18 4.11 8.45
C VAL A 222 -12.16 5.62 8.33
N ALA A 223 -10.97 6.21 8.30
CA ALA A 223 -10.77 7.64 8.03
C ALA A 223 -11.08 7.94 6.56
N TRP A 224 -11.80 9.03 6.30
CA TRP A 224 -12.11 9.45 4.93
C TRP A 224 -10.90 10.11 4.26
N CYS A 225 -10.69 9.77 2.99
CA CYS A 225 -9.66 10.35 2.14
C CYS A 225 -10.07 11.73 1.64
N TYR A 226 -9.15 12.69 1.72
CA TYR A 226 -9.33 14.07 1.28
C TYR A 226 -8.27 14.49 0.26
N ASN A 227 -7.53 13.53 -0.30
CA ASN A 227 -6.52 13.83 -1.31
C ASN A 227 -7.20 14.10 -2.68
N PRO A 228 -6.51 14.78 -3.61
CA PRO A 228 -7.09 15.19 -4.89
C PRO A 228 -7.35 14.04 -5.87
N LEU A 229 -7.11 12.77 -5.49
CA LEU A 229 -7.48 11.61 -6.32
C LEU A 229 -9.01 11.48 -6.50
N GLY A 230 -9.81 12.17 -5.69
CA GLY A 230 -11.22 12.37 -5.94
C GLY A 230 -11.51 13.26 -7.14
N ASP A 231 -10.54 14.07 -7.59
CA ASP A 231 -10.64 14.86 -8.82
C ASP A 231 -10.37 13.96 -10.04
N PRO A 232 -11.31 13.85 -10.99
CA PRO A 232 -11.15 12.98 -12.17
C PRO A 232 -9.92 13.32 -13.03
N SER A 233 -9.49 14.58 -13.07
CA SER A 233 -8.29 14.99 -13.83
C SER A 233 -7.00 14.48 -13.17
N VAL A 234 -6.94 14.52 -11.85
CA VAL A 234 -5.81 14.01 -11.07
C VAL A 234 -5.80 12.47 -11.07
N ALA A 235 -6.97 11.85 -10.98
CA ALA A 235 -7.11 10.41 -11.06
C ALA A 235 -6.58 9.87 -12.40
N ARG A 236 -6.95 10.49 -13.51
CA ARG A 236 -6.42 10.15 -14.85
C ARG A 236 -4.90 10.33 -14.95
N ALA A 237 -4.38 11.45 -14.50
CA ALA A 237 -2.95 11.71 -14.50
C ALA A 237 -2.14 10.75 -13.62
N SER A 238 -2.79 10.13 -12.62
CA SER A 238 -2.20 9.13 -11.73
C SER A 238 -2.33 7.69 -12.25
N GLY A 239 -2.84 7.50 -13.48
CA GLY A 239 -3.10 6.18 -14.05
C GLY A 239 -4.29 5.44 -13.42
N LEU A 240 -5.08 6.14 -12.61
CA LEU A 240 -6.37 5.68 -12.14
C LEU A 240 -7.39 6.01 -13.24
N ALA A 241 -8.19 5.03 -13.67
CA ALA A 241 -9.30 5.28 -14.56
C ALA A 241 -10.25 6.32 -13.94
N SER A 242 -10.94 7.09 -14.78
CA SER A 242 -11.78 8.20 -14.35
C SER A 242 -12.65 7.79 -13.14
N ALA A 243 -12.61 8.59 -12.10
CA ALA A 243 -13.53 8.48 -10.99
C ALA A 243 -14.91 8.94 -11.44
N ASP A 244 -15.54 8.17 -12.36
CA ASP A 244 -16.92 8.42 -12.70
C ASP A 244 -17.76 8.11 -11.46
N VAL A 245 -18.62 9.05 -11.14
CA VAL A 245 -19.50 9.06 -9.97
C VAL A 245 -20.64 8.03 -10.10
N ASP A 246 -20.55 7.16 -11.12
CA ASP A 246 -21.55 6.17 -11.41
C ASP A 246 -21.55 5.03 -10.38
N GLU A 247 -22.75 4.57 -10.10
CA GLU A 247 -23.02 3.53 -9.11
C GLU A 247 -22.27 2.20 -9.38
N PRO A 248 -21.88 1.43 -8.33
CA PRO A 248 -21.26 0.12 -8.50
C PRO A 248 -22.13 -0.81 -9.36
N SER A 249 -21.50 -1.64 -10.19
CA SER A 249 -22.18 -2.60 -11.06
C SER A 249 -22.73 -3.82 -10.29
N ALA A 250 -22.17 -4.13 -9.14
CA ALA A 250 -22.69 -5.15 -8.24
C ALA A 250 -23.70 -4.53 -7.27
N GLU A 251 -24.73 -5.27 -6.94
CA GLU A 251 -25.67 -4.89 -5.87
C GLU A 251 -24.84 -4.74 -4.58
N PRO A 252 -24.91 -3.57 -3.91
CA PRO A 252 -24.22 -3.42 -2.64
C PRO A 252 -24.79 -4.36 -1.59
N SER A 253 -23.95 -4.83 -0.66
CA SER A 253 -24.41 -5.54 0.52
C SER A 253 -25.48 -4.75 1.28
N GLU A 254 -26.25 -5.40 2.13
CA GLU A 254 -27.27 -4.73 2.96
C GLU A 254 -26.66 -3.59 3.77
N LEU A 255 -25.45 -3.79 4.32
CA LEU A 255 -24.68 -2.74 4.99
C LEU A 255 -24.31 -1.61 4.03
N GLY A 256 -23.84 -1.94 2.83
CA GLY A 256 -23.50 -0.95 1.80
C GLY A 256 -24.69 -0.10 1.39
N GLN A 257 -25.91 -0.69 1.30
CA GLN A 257 -27.16 0.05 1.04
C GLN A 257 -27.51 0.98 2.20
N ASN A 258 -27.48 0.47 3.44
CA ASN A 258 -27.75 1.28 4.64
C ASN A 258 -26.79 2.45 4.80
N LEU A 259 -25.52 2.25 4.53
CA LEU A 259 -24.51 3.31 4.56
C LEU A 259 -24.71 4.35 3.44
N ARG A 260 -25.14 3.91 2.25
CA ARG A 260 -25.51 4.80 1.14
C ARG A 260 -26.70 5.67 1.51
N GLU A 261 -27.76 5.11 2.07
CA GLU A 261 -28.94 5.86 2.49
C GLU A 261 -28.61 6.91 3.55
N ARG A 262 -27.78 6.55 4.55
CA ARG A 262 -27.32 7.48 5.60
C ARG A 262 -26.42 8.61 5.08
N HIS A 263 -25.72 8.39 3.98
CA HIS A 263 -24.67 9.28 3.47
C HIS A 263 -24.92 9.75 2.03
N ALA A 264 -26.15 9.61 1.52
CA ALA A 264 -26.52 9.93 0.14
C ALA A 264 -26.08 11.34 -0.31
N ASP A 265 -26.10 12.31 0.62
CA ASP A 265 -25.72 13.70 0.38
C ASP A 265 -24.31 14.04 0.90
N THR A 266 -23.42 13.03 1.01
CA THR A 266 -22.08 13.23 1.55
C THR A 266 -21.06 13.45 0.42
N PRO A 267 -20.58 14.70 0.21
CA PRO A 267 -19.63 15.01 -0.87
C PRO A 267 -18.35 14.16 -0.82
N GLU A 268 -17.91 13.76 0.38
CA GLU A 268 -16.73 12.92 0.59
C GLU A 268 -16.86 11.54 -0.06
N LEU A 269 -18.08 11.01 -0.25
CA LEU A 269 -18.31 9.74 -0.94
C LEU A 269 -18.15 9.84 -2.47
N THR A 270 -17.95 11.03 -3.02
CA THR A 270 -17.50 11.20 -4.42
C THR A 270 -16.07 10.67 -4.59
N HIS A 271 -15.26 10.70 -3.53
CA HIS A 271 -13.94 10.07 -3.53
C HIS A 271 -14.11 8.54 -3.54
N PRO A 272 -13.59 7.82 -4.56
CA PRO A 272 -13.84 6.38 -4.71
C PRO A 272 -13.40 5.57 -3.48
N PHE A 273 -12.26 5.92 -2.87
CA PHE A 273 -11.74 5.25 -1.67
C PHE A 273 -12.43 5.65 -0.35
N ASN A 274 -13.57 6.33 -0.40
CA ASN A 274 -14.44 6.54 0.76
C ASN A 274 -15.73 5.71 0.66
N ARG A 275 -15.86 4.90 -0.39
CA ARG A 275 -17.05 4.07 -0.61
C ARG A 275 -16.86 2.71 0.05
N PRO A 276 -17.82 2.23 0.87
CA PRO A 276 -17.74 0.91 1.51
C PRO A 276 -17.48 -0.23 0.52
N ALA A 277 -18.11 -0.20 -0.66
CA ALA A 277 -17.89 -1.21 -1.69
C ALA A 277 -16.42 -1.27 -2.19
N VAL A 278 -15.70 -0.15 -2.16
CA VAL A 278 -14.27 -0.11 -2.50
C VAL A 278 -13.42 -0.59 -1.34
N HIS A 279 -13.84 -0.35 -0.09
CA HIS A 279 -13.17 -0.91 1.08
C HIS A 279 -13.27 -2.43 1.13
N GLN A 280 -14.41 -2.99 0.73
CA GLN A 280 -14.66 -4.45 0.66
C GLN A 280 -13.95 -5.12 -0.52
N ALA A 281 -13.58 -4.35 -1.56
CA ALA A 281 -12.90 -4.90 -2.73
C ALA A 281 -11.45 -5.29 -2.45
N VAL A 282 -11.04 -6.47 -2.94
CA VAL A 282 -9.65 -6.91 -2.88
C VAL A 282 -8.84 -6.24 -3.99
N LEU A 283 -8.17 -5.14 -3.66
CA LEU A 283 -7.38 -4.32 -4.59
C LEU A 283 -5.89 -4.31 -4.19
N PRO A 284 -5.08 -5.30 -4.61
CA PRO A 284 -3.69 -5.45 -4.15
C PRO A 284 -2.74 -4.31 -4.55
N ALA A 285 -3.21 -3.41 -5.40
CA ALA A 285 -2.45 -2.21 -5.76
C ALA A 285 -2.69 -1.01 -4.83
N SER A 286 -3.85 -0.96 -4.11
CA SER A 286 -4.26 0.31 -3.47
C SER A 286 -5.28 0.19 -2.35
N GLY A 287 -5.93 -0.96 -2.16
CA GLY A 287 -7.14 -1.10 -1.35
C GLY A 287 -6.92 -1.60 0.08
N ALA A 288 -5.69 -1.84 0.52
CA ALA A 288 -5.48 -2.22 1.91
C ALA A 288 -5.79 -1.05 2.86
N ILE A 289 -6.35 -1.41 4.01
CA ILE A 289 -6.79 -0.49 5.06
C ILE A 289 -6.15 -0.95 6.37
N SER A 290 -5.51 -0.04 7.11
CA SER A 290 -4.75 -0.45 8.30
C SER A 290 -4.58 0.68 9.32
N THR A 291 -4.18 0.31 10.53
CA THR A 291 -3.44 1.20 11.45
C THR A 291 -1.97 1.27 11.04
N ALA A 292 -1.27 2.33 11.43
CA ALA A 292 0.19 2.42 11.19
C ALA A 292 0.96 1.35 11.97
N ARG A 293 0.48 0.98 13.15
CA ARG A 293 1.09 -0.03 14.01
C ARG A 293 1.15 -1.39 13.34
N ASP A 294 0.01 -1.87 12.84
CA ASP A 294 -0.07 -3.20 12.24
C ASP A 294 0.72 -3.27 10.93
N LEU A 295 0.62 -2.23 10.10
CA LEU A 295 1.43 -2.15 8.89
C LEU A 295 2.93 -2.12 9.20
N ALA A 296 3.37 -1.32 10.18
CA ALA A 296 4.78 -1.24 10.58
C ALA A 296 5.29 -2.57 11.15
N ARG A 297 4.44 -3.37 11.81
CA ARG A 297 4.81 -4.68 12.34
C ARG A 297 5.09 -5.69 11.23
N VAL A 298 4.33 -5.68 10.12
CA VAL A 298 4.69 -6.47 8.92
C VAL A 298 6.08 -6.09 8.43
N TYR A 299 6.34 -4.78 8.27
CA TYR A 299 7.65 -4.30 7.84
C TYR A 299 8.77 -4.54 8.88
N ALA A 300 8.44 -4.66 10.17
CA ALA A 300 9.39 -5.04 11.21
C ALA A 300 9.89 -6.49 11.00
N ALA A 301 8.99 -7.43 10.66
CA ALA A 301 9.39 -8.78 10.26
C ALA A 301 10.34 -8.73 9.05
N LEU A 302 10.03 -7.92 8.04
CA LEU A 302 10.86 -7.77 6.85
C LEU A 302 12.22 -7.10 7.16
N ALA A 303 12.26 -6.10 8.05
CA ALA A 303 13.51 -5.46 8.48
C ALA A 303 14.44 -6.44 9.23
N LEU A 304 13.88 -7.47 9.85
CA LEU A 304 14.63 -8.53 10.53
C LEU A 304 15.00 -9.71 9.61
N GLY A 305 14.66 -9.61 8.31
CA GLY A 305 14.98 -10.62 7.31
C GLY A 305 13.89 -11.65 7.09
N GLY A 306 12.64 -11.30 7.38
CA GLY A 306 11.45 -12.09 7.07
C GLY A 306 10.83 -12.81 8.26
N ALA A 307 11.34 -12.63 9.49
CA ALA A 307 10.79 -13.27 10.68
C ALA A 307 10.65 -12.29 11.86
N LEU A 308 9.64 -12.49 12.69
CA LEU A 308 9.38 -11.71 13.91
C LEU A 308 8.65 -12.55 14.95
N ASP A 309 9.10 -12.49 16.22
CA ASP A 309 8.50 -13.15 17.37
C ASP A 309 8.21 -14.66 17.15
N GLY A 310 9.11 -15.35 16.44
CA GLY A 310 9.01 -16.80 16.13
C GLY A 310 8.16 -17.12 14.89
N VAL A 311 7.57 -16.15 14.23
CA VAL A 311 6.85 -16.30 12.96
C VAL A 311 7.80 -16.01 11.81
N GLU A 312 8.08 -16.99 10.95
CA GLU A 312 8.82 -16.82 9.70
C GLU A 312 7.82 -16.67 8.55
N LEU A 313 7.82 -15.51 7.89
CA LEU A 313 7.01 -15.23 6.71
C LEU A 313 7.73 -15.67 5.44
N VAL A 314 9.01 -15.32 5.34
CA VAL A 314 9.90 -15.64 4.22
C VAL A 314 11.33 -15.79 4.71
N ARG A 315 12.14 -16.57 4.00
CA ARG A 315 13.57 -16.70 4.28
C ARG A 315 14.32 -15.43 3.91
N ARG A 316 15.37 -15.15 4.67
CA ARG A 316 16.23 -13.98 4.45
C ARG A 316 16.80 -13.92 3.03
N GLU A 317 17.30 -15.04 2.51
CA GLU A 317 17.91 -15.11 1.17
C GLU A 317 16.91 -14.73 0.08
N SER A 318 15.67 -15.19 0.20
CA SER A 318 14.61 -14.87 -0.77
C SER A 318 14.22 -13.39 -0.70
N LEU A 319 14.15 -12.84 0.51
CA LEU A 319 13.86 -11.41 0.71
C LEU A 319 15.00 -10.54 0.18
N ASP A 320 16.26 -10.87 0.48
CA ASP A 320 17.44 -10.15 -0.02
C ASP A 320 17.49 -10.20 -1.55
N HIS A 321 17.15 -11.34 -2.17
CA HIS A 321 17.02 -11.45 -3.62
C HIS A 321 15.89 -10.57 -4.17
N ALA A 322 14.69 -10.63 -3.59
CA ALA A 322 13.53 -9.86 -4.03
C ALA A 322 13.71 -8.34 -3.85
N THR A 323 14.52 -7.92 -2.87
CA THR A 323 14.87 -6.51 -2.61
C THR A 323 16.18 -6.10 -3.26
N THR A 324 16.72 -6.89 -4.20
CA THR A 324 17.79 -6.46 -5.10
C THR A 324 17.18 -5.66 -6.26
N PRO A 325 17.77 -4.50 -6.62
CA PRO A 325 17.25 -3.68 -7.72
C PRO A 325 17.24 -4.41 -9.06
N THR A 326 16.11 -4.35 -9.75
CA THR A 326 15.87 -5.00 -11.06
C THR A 326 16.00 -4.06 -12.24
N ASN A 327 16.11 -2.75 -11.99
CA ASN A 327 16.25 -1.73 -13.02
C ASN A 327 17.46 -0.81 -12.76
N ARG A 328 17.89 -0.06 -13.78
CA ARG A 328 19.00 0.89 -13.67
C ARG A 328 18.59 2.07 -12.79
N ARG A 329 19.57 2.66 -12.10
CA ARG A 329 19.34 3.79 -11.19
C ARG A 329 18.81 5.04 -11.88
N ASP A 330 19.20 5.25 -13.13
CA ASP A 330 18.86 6.39 -13.99
C ASP A 330 17.72 6.09 -14.97
N GLU A 331 17.14 4.88 -14.92
CA GLU A 331 16.04 4.50 -15.80
C GLU A 331 14.79 5.30 -15.45
N MET A 332 14.32 6.10 -16.41
CA MET A 332 13.11 6.89 -16.26
C MET A 332 11.88 5.97 -16.21
N ASP A 333 10.99 6.21 -15.27
CA ASP A 333 9.68 5.58 -15.25
C ASP A 333 8.72 6.34 -16.17
N GLY A 334 8.13 5.64 -17.14
CA GLY A 334 7.28 6.22 -18.17
C GLY A 334 5.94 6.76 -17.65
N THR A 335 5.49 6.35 -16.46
CA THR A 335 4.24 6.82 -15.85
C THR A 335 4.48 8.02 -14.94
N VAL A 336 5.50 7.97 -14.08
CA VAL A 336 5.73 9.03 -13.08
C VAL A 336 6.69 10.12 -13.53
N GLY A 337 7.46 9.89 -14.62
CA GLY A 337 8.30 10.90 -15.25
C GLY A 337 9.63 11.21 -14.53
N PHE A 338 10.04 10.35 -13.58
CA PHE A 338 11.35 10.44 -12.93
C PHE A 338 11.87 9.03 -12.57
N PRO A 339 13.19 8.85 -12.32
CA PRO A 339 13.72 7.53 -12.00
C PRO A 339 13.14 6.97 -10.72
N LEU A 340 12.58 5.74 -10.79
CA LEU A 340 12.20 4.93 -9.66
C LEU A 340 13.03 3.65 -9.65
N ARG A 341 13.52 3.26 -8.50
CA ARG A 341 14.29 2.04 -8.34
C ARG A 341 13.40 0.91 -7.81
N TRP A 342 13.33 -0.19 -8.54
CA TRP A 342 12.45 -1.31 -8.23
C TRP A 342 13.23 -2.56 -7.85
N GLY A 343 12.81 -3.22 -6.77
CA GLY A 343 13.01 -4.64 -6.55
C GLY A 343 11.84 -5.44 -7.14
N THR A 344 11.67 -6.67 -6.72
CA THR A 344 10.53 -7.50 -7.14
C THR A 344 9.27 -7.08 -6.37
N GLY A 345 8.57 -6.08 -6.87
CA GLY A 345 7.34 -5.52 -6.29
C GLY A 345 7.52 -4.45 -5.21
N TRP A 346 8.76 -4.16 -4.78
CA TRP A 346 9.04 -3.08 -3.84
C TRP A 346 9.77 -1.92 -4.48
N HIS A 347 9.46 -0.73 -4.02
CA HIS A 347 10.23 0.47 -4.30
C HIS A 347 11.47 0.53 -3.39
N MET A 348 12.65 0.79 -3.97
CA MET A 348 13.95 0.73 -3.30
C MET A 348 14.53 2.11 -3.02
N GLY A 349 15.05 2.32 -1.80
CA GLY A 349 15.72 3.55 -1.39
C GLY A 349 14.79 4.76 -1.27
N LEU A 350 15.35 5.95 -1.02
CA LEU A 350 14.66 7.25 -1.04
C LEU A 350 13.51 7.45 -0.03
N TYR A 351 13.63 6.89 1.17
CA TYR A 351 12.63 7.06 2.24
C TYR A 351 12.96 8.20 3.22
N GLY A 352 13.99 8.98 2.96
CA GLY A 352 14.44 10.09 3.77
C GLY A 352 15.95 10.21 3.75
N ARG A 353 16.47 11.35 4.20
CA ARG A 353 17.92 11.54 4.34
C ARG A 353 18.43 10.60 5.44
N GLY A 354 19.31 9.71 5.08
CA GLY A 354 19.85 8.68 5.97
C GLY A 354 19.33 7.27 5.68
N SER A 355 18.34 7.09 4.78
CA SER A 355 17.97 5.76 4.32
C SER A 355 19.13 5.07 3.61
N SER A 356 19.30 3.77 3.83
CA SER A 356 20.28 2.98 3.09
C SER A 356 19.77 2.65 1.68
N LEU A 357 20.66 2.19 0.80
CA LEU A 357 20.25 1.68 -0.52
C LEU A 357 19.47 0.36 -0.44
N ARG A 358 19.53 -0.30 0.70
CA ARG A 358 18.79 -1.53 1.00
C ARG A 358 17.39 -1.26 1.59
N THR A 359 17.09 0.01 1.95
CA THR A 359 15.75 0.37 2.41
C THR A 359 14.74 0.10 1.31
N PHE A 360 13.66 -0.61 1.62
CA PHE A 360 12.60 -0.96 0.67
C PHE A 360 11.22 -0.83 1.29
N GLY A 361 10.23 -0.64 0.45
CA GLY A 361 8.84 -0.45 0.87
C GLY A 361 7.98 0.08 -0.26
N HIS A 362 6.93 0.81 0.07
CA HIS A 362 6.13 1.50 -0.92
C HIS A 362 5.48 2.78 -0.34
N ALA A 363 5.31 3.78 -1.20
CA ALA A 363 4.57 5.00 -0.87
C ALA A 363 3.19 4.99 -1.52
N GLY A 364 2.20 5.59 -0.86
CA GLY A 364 0.84 5.75 -1.35
C GLY A 364 0.58 7.14 -1.94
N ALA A 365 -0.42 7.22 -2.82
CA ALA A 365 -0.80 8.45 -3.53
C ALA A 365 -1.27 9.57 -2.61
N GLY A 366 -1.90 9.26 -1.48
CA GLY A 366 -2.33 10.23 -0.46
C GLY A 366 -1.22 10.65 0.51
N GLY A 367 0.02 10.18 0.32
CA GLY A 367 1.13 10.50 1.20
C GLY A 367 1.48 9.43 2.23
N GLN A 368 0.79 8.29 2.21
CA GLN A 368 1.12 7.13 3.01
C GLN A 368 2.51 6.59 2.64
N VAL A 369 3.16 5.95 3.59
CA VAL A 369 4.42 5.25 3.33
C VAL A 369 4.64 4.17 4.38
N ALA A 370 5.14 3.02 3.93
CA ALA A 370 5.70 2.02 4.82
C ALA A 370 6.99 1.47 4.22
N PHE A 371 7.98 1.23 5.08
CA PHE A 371 9.29 0.72 4.65
C PHE A 371 10.01 -0.04 5.76
N ALA A 372 10.92 -0.91 5.33
CA ALA A 372 11.92 -1.59 6.13
C ALA A 372 13.32 -1.09 5.76
N ASP A 373 14.18 -0.87 6.73
CA ASP A 373 15.62 -0.69 6.58
C ASP A 373 16.33 -1.85 7.29
N PRO A 374 16.77 -2.89 6.53
CA PRO A 374 17.43 -4.04 7.11
C PRO A 374 18.76 -3.72 7.80
N ASP A 375 19.49 -2.71 7.31
CA ASP A 375 20.79 -2.32 7.87
C ASP A 375 20.64 -1.74 9.29
N ARG A 376 19.47 -1.15 9.58
CA ARG A 376 19.14 -0.61 10.91
C ARG A 376 18.13 -1.46 11.67
N ARG A 377 17.65 -2.56 11.09
CA ARG A 377 16.56 -3.36 11.67
C ARG A 377 15.36 -2.47 12.06
N LEU A 378 15.08 -1.50 11.20
CA LEU A 378 14.11 -0.43 11.40
C LEU A 378 12.92 -0.60 10.46
N ALA A 379 11.71 -0.45 10.98
CA ALA A 379 10.50 -0.34 10.19
C ALA A 379 9.68 0.88 10.57
N VAL A 380 9.07 1.50 9.58
CA VAL A 380 8.24 2.68 9.76
C VAL A 380 7.00 2.57 8.90
N ALA A 381 5.84 2.92 9.47
CA ALA A 381 4.65 3.23 8.71
C ALA A 381 4.13 4.61 9.10
N PHE A 382 3.73 5.39 8.12
CA PHE A 382 3.02 6.66 8.27
C PHE A 382 1.80 6.63 7.37
N LEU A 383 0.62 6.76 7.98
CA LEU A 383 -0.66 6.77 7.28
C LEU A 383 -1.37 8.11 7.52
N THR A 384 -2.06 8.60 6.51
CA THR A 384 -2.75 9.88 6.56
C THR A 384 -3.93 9.89 5.59
N ASN A 385 -4.91 10.72 5.89
CA ASN A 385 -6.06 10.99 5.03
C ASN A 385 -5.97 12.35 4.31
N GLY A 386 -4.80 13.00 4.38
CA GLY A 386 -4.58 14.35 3.91
C GLY A 386 -4.24 14.46 2.42
N GLU A 387 -3.98 15.70 2.01
CA GLU A 387 -3.63 16.07 0.66
C GLU A 387 -2.13 15.90 0.38
N ARG A 388 -1.79 15.42 -0.82
CA ARG A 388 -0.39 15.30 -1.26
C ARG A 388 0.09 16.60 -1.89
N THR A 389 0.38 17.62 -1.06
CA THR A 389 1.04 18.84 -1.53
C THR A 389 2.56 18.68 -1.55
N ARG A 390 3.27 19.55 -2.30
CA ARG A 390 4.74 19.60 -2.26
C ARG A 390 5.26 19.88 -0.85
N GLU A 391 4.58 20.76 -0.12
CA GLU A 391 4.93 21.13 1.25
C GLU A 391 4.82 19.93 2.18
N PHE A 392 3.71 19.20 2.11
CA PHE A 392 3.52 17.96 2.87
C PHE A 392 4.61 16.92 2.55
N MET A 393 4.96 16.73 1.28
CA MET A 393 5.99 15.76 0.89
C MET A 393 7.35 16.12 1.49
N LEU A 394 7.75 17.40 1.47
CA LEU A 394 8.99 17.88 2.08
C LEU A 394 8.94 17.73 3.60
N TRP A 395 7.83 18.03 4.22
CA TRP A 395 7.63 17.88 5.66
C TRP A 395 7.77 16.40 6.07
N ARG A 396 7.11 15.47 5.37
CA ARG A 396 7.18 14.04 5.62
C ARG A 396 8.60 13.50 5.44
N MET A 397 9.31 13.89 4.38
CA MET A 397 10.71 13.50 4.19
C MET A 397 11.62 13.97 5.33
N LYS A 398 11.38 15.16 5.88
CA LYS A 398 12.09 15.63 7.07
C LYS A 398 11.75 14.81 8.30
N LEU A 399 10.47 14.45 8.49
CA LEU A 399 10.02 13.58 9.58
C LEU A 399 10.73 12.22 9.53
N GLN A 400 10.73 11.56 8.36
CA GLN A 400 11.43 10.30 8.15
C GLN A 400 12.95 10.42 8.39
N SER A 401 13.56 11.53 7.97
CA SER A 401 14.98 11.79 8.21
C SER A 401 15.31 11.93 9.71
N LEU A 402 14.39 12.42 10.54
CA LEU A 402 14.56 12.45 11.99
C LEU A 402 14.52 11.04 12.57
N VAL A 403 13.66 10.14 12.04
CA VAL A 403 13.64 8.72 12.47
C VAL A 403 14.98 8.06 12.19
N PHE A 404 15.51 8.20 10.96
CA PHE A 404 16.85 7.67 10.63
C PHE A 404 17.95 8.25 11.53
N LYS A 405 17.80 9.52 11.94
CA LYS A 405 18.74 10.14 12.87
C LYS A 405 18.62 9.57 14.29
N ALA A 406 17.41 9.25 14.76
CA ALA A 406 17.18 8.65 16.06
C ALA A 406 17.69 7.20 16.16
N CYS A 407 17.75 6.49 15.04
CA CYS A 407 18.16 5.10 14.92
C CYS A 407 19.58 4.95 14.32
N ARG A 408 20.49 5.87 14.60
CA ARG A 408 21.90 5.71 14.23
C ARG A 408 22.58 4.72 15.15
N ASP A 409 23.46 3.92 14.56
CA ASP A 409 24.38 3.03 15.29
C ASP A 409 25.42 3.82 16.05
#